data_ed1cae93c3cc0e92329f9e530e18568c
#
_entry.id   ed1cae93c3cc0e92329f9e530e18568c
#
_cell.length_a   1.000
_cell.length_b   1.000
_cell.length_c   1.000
_cell.angle_alpha   90.00
_cell.angle_beta   90.00
_cell.angle_gamma   90.00
#
_symmetry.space_group_name_H-M   'P 1'
#
loop_
_entity.id
_entity.type
_entity.pdbx_description
1 polymer ?
#
loop_
_entity_poly.entity_id
_entity_poly.type
_entity_poly.pdbx_seq_one_letter_code
_entity_poly.pdbx_strand_id
1 'polypeptide(L)'
;MYELFPRLKERARVEAGQLSGGEQQMLTLCRTLMGDPDLIIVDEPTEGLAPMIVEQVAQYLKALRSRQVSVLLIEQKLTIALDISDRVLVMGHGQVVYSGTPEHFRHETDIRREWLEIS
;
A
#
# COMPACT_ATOMS: atom_id res chain seq x y z
N MET A 1 -6.95 -14.31 -8.12
CA MET A 1 -6.49 -12.95 -8.44
C MET A 1 -7.58 -12.07 -9.04
N TYR A 2 -8.29 -12.54 -10.05
CA TYR A 2 -9.38 -11.77 -10.63
C TYR A 2 -10.53 -11.50 -9.66
N GLU A 3 -10.67 -12.34 -8.64
CA GLU A 3 -11.67 -12.10 -7.58
C GLU A 3 -11.43 -10.80 -6.82
N LEU A 4 -10.15 -10.43 -6.66
CA LEU A 4 -9.77 -9.22 -5.95
C LEU A 4 -9.87 -7.98 -6.84
N PHE A 5 -9.71 -8.16 -8.16
CA PHE A 5 -9.72 -7.07 -9.11
C PHE A 5 -10.58 -7.43 -10.33
N PRO A 6 -11.91 -7.31 -10.20
CA PRO A 6 -12.82 -7.67 -11.29
C PRO A 6 -12.52 -6.96 -12.62
N ARG A 7 -12.03 -5.73 -12.56
CA ARG A 7 -11.69 -4.99 -13.78
C ARG A 7 -10.55 -5.64 -14.56
N LEU A 8 -9.62 -6.29 -13.86
CA LEU A 8 -8.56 -7.01 -14.56
C LEU A 8 -9.11 -8.20 -15.32
N LYS A 9 -10.12 -8.88 -14.76
CA LYS A 9 -10.79 -9.97 -15.46
C LYS A 9 -11.48 -9.47 -16.72
N GLU A 10 -12.20 -8.37 -16.64
CA GLU A 10 -12.89 -7.77 -17.77
C GLU A 10 -11.92 -7.36 -18.88
N ARG A 11 -10.70 -6.98 -18.51
CA ARG A 11 -9.69 -6.49 -19.44
C ARG A 11 -8.54 -7.47 -19.62
N ALA A 12 -8.74 -8.75 -19.33
CA ALA A 12 -7.68 -9.76 -19.38
C ALA A 12 -7.06 -9.92 -20.76
N ARG A 13 -7.80 -9.56 -21.82
CA ARG A 13 -7.32 -9.64 -23.20
C ARG A 13 -6.76 -8.33 -23.73
N VAL A 14 -6.82 -7.27 -22.94
CA VAL A 14 -6.26 -5.96 -23.32
C VAL A 14 -4.76 -5.97 -23.03
N GLU A 15 -3.97 -5.43 -23.94
CA GLU A 15 -2.53 -5.31 -23.72
C GLU A 15 -2.27 -4.39 -22.52
N ALA A 16 -1.24 -4.73 -21.72
CA ALA A 16 -0.91 -3.99 -20.49
C ALA A 16 -0.70 -2.49 -20.75
N GLY A 17 -0.15 -2.12 -21.90
CA GLY A 17 0.08 -0.71 -22.23
C GLY A 17 -1.20 0.09 -22.47
N GLN A 18 -2.34 -0.59 -22.64
CA GLN A 18 -3.64 0.06 -22.82
C GLN A 18 -4.43 0.21 -21.53
N LEU A 19 -3.90 -0.29 -20.41
CA LEU A 19 -4.53 -0.19 -19.11
C LEU A 19 -4.30 1.20 -18.50
N SER A 20 -5.23 1.65 -17.65
CA SER A 20 -5.03 2.87 -16.86
C SER A 20 -3.87 2.67 -15.87
N GLY A 21 -3.35 3.78 -15.31
CA GLY A 21 -2.29 3.71 -14.30
C GLY A 21 -2.66 2.84 -13.12
N GLY A 22 -3.92 2.95 -12.65
CA GLY A 22 -4.41 2.13 -11.54
C GLY A 22 -4.51 0.65 -11.91
N GLU A 23 -4.99 0.36 -13.11
CA GLU A 23 -5.07 -1.02 -13.58
C GLU A 23 -3.69 -1.63 -13.75
N GLN A 24 -2.71 -0.85 -14.23
CA GLN A 24 -1.32 -1.28 -14.33
C GLN A 24 -0.73 -1.59 -12.96
N GLN A 25 -1.01 -0.75 -11.96
CA GLN A 25 -0.56 -0.97 -10.60
C GLN A 25 -1.13 -2.26 -10.02
N MET A 26 -2.43 -2.50 -10.20
CA MET A 26 -3.06 -3.73 -9.74
C MET A 26 -2.49 -4.96 -10.44
N LEU A 27 -2.19 -4.85 -11.74
CA LEU A 27 -1.58 -5.94 -12.48
C LEU A 27 -0.17 -6.27 -11.95
N THR A 28 0.61 -5.24 -11.60
CA THR A 28 1.94 -5.41 -11.02
C THR A 28 1.85 -6.15 -9.68
N LEU A 29 0.91 -5.77 -8.82
CA LEU A 29 0.69 -6.44 -7.54
C LEU A 29 0.30 -7.91 -7.75
N CYS A 30 -0.57 -8.17 -8.71
CA CYS A 30 -0.98 -9.54 -9.02
C CYS A 30 0.18 -10.40 -9.50
N ARG A 31 1.03 -9.85 -10.37
CA ARG A 31 2.21 -10.57 -10.86
C ARG A 31 3.16 -10.92 -9.72
N THR A 32 3.36 -10.00 -8.79
CA THR A 32 4.20 -10.22 -7.62
C THR A 32 3.68 -11.39 -6.80
N LEU A 33 2.36 -11.47 -6.62
CA LEU A 33 1.75 -12.55 -5.85
C LEU A 33 1.78 -13.91 -6.55
N MET A 34 1.86 -13.93 -7.87
CA MET A 34 1.93 -15.21 -8.60
C MET A 34 3.19 -16.01 -8.27
N GLY A 35 4.22 -15.35 -7.74
CA GLY A 35 5.42 -16.02 -7.26
C GLY A 35 5.26 -16.65 -5.87
N ASP A 36 4.08 -16.55 -5.27
CA ASP A 36 3.76 -17.10 -3.94
C ASP A 36 4.75 -16.62 -2.87
N PRO A 37 4.93 -15.30 -2.70
CA PRO A 37 5.90 -14.78 -1.75
C PRO A 37 5.41 -14.84 -0.31
N ASP A 38 6.34 -14.91 0.65
CA ASP A 38 6.04 -14.75 2.06
C ASP A 38 6.01 -13.27 2.47
N LEU A 39 6.76 -12.44 1.78
CA LEU A 39 6.88 -11.01 2.03
C LEU A 39 6.91 -10.27 0.72
N ILE A 40 6.14 -9.20 0.61
CA ILE A 40 6.26 -8.27 -0.50
C ILE A 40 6.61 -6.87 0.02
N ILE A 41 7.36 -6.13 -0.78
CA ILE A 41 7.70 -4.74 -0.50
C ILE A 41 6.98 -3.89 -1.55
N VAL A 42 6.16 -2.96 -1.09
CA VAL A 42 5.34 -2.11 -1.97
C VAL A 42 5.70 -0.66 -1.70
N ASP A 43 6.26 -0.01 -2.70
CA ASP A 43 6.78 1.35 -2.57
C ASP A 43 5.80 2.34 -3.22
N GLU A 44 5.17 3.15 -2.38
CA GLU A 44 4.24 4.21 -2.78
C GLU A 44 3.20 3.74 -3.81
N PRO A 45 2.43 2.69 -3.50
CA PRO A 45 1.53 2.07 -4.47
C PRO A 45 0.37 2.95 -4.90
N THR A 46 0.07 4.03 -4.18
CA THR A 46 -1.06 4.89 -4.45
C THR A 46 -0.68 6.23 -5.07
N GLU A 47 0.61 6.47 -5.30
CA GLU A 47 1.06 7.74 -5.86
C GLU A 47 0.51 7.96 -7.27
N GLY A 48 -0.08 9.12 -7.47
CA GLY A 48 -0.61 9.51 -8.78
C GLY A 48 -1.91 8.83 -9.19
N LEU A 49 -2.53 8.05 -8.31
CA LEU A 49 -3.77 7.34 -8.62
C LEU A 49 -5.01 8.11 -8.16
N ALA A 50 -6.12 7.91 -8.87
CA ALA A 50 -7.41 8.48 -8.48
C ALA A 50 -7.88 7.89 -7.14
N PRO A 51 -8.65 8.66 -6.33
CA PRO A 51 -9.08 8.20 -5.01
C PRO A 51 -9.80 6.83 -5.00
N MET A 52 -10.62 6.57 -6.02
CA MET A 52 -11.32 5.30 -6.11
C MET A 52 -10.35 4.14 -6.30
N ILE A 53 -9.30 4.33 -7.09
CA ILE A 53 -8.27 3.31 -7.32
C ILE A 53 -7.41 3.14 -6.07
N VAL A 54 -7.10 4.24 -5.38
CA VAL A 54 -6.37 4.20 -4.11
C VAL A 54 -7.09 3.29 -3.11
N GLU A 55 -8.42 3.44 -3.01
CA GLU A 55 -9.21 2.60 -2.12
C GLU A 55 -9.16 1.13 -2.51
N GLN A 56 -9.20 0.82 -3.80
CA GLN A 56 -9.09 -0.56 -4.27
C GLN A 56 -7.73 -1.17 -3.93
N VAL A 57 -6.66 -0.41 -4.10
CA VAL A 57 -5.31 -0.88 -3.74
C VAL A 57 -5.22 -1.12 -2.24
N ALA A 58 -5.77 -0.22 -1.42
CA ALA A 58 -5.77 -0.37 0.03
C ALA A 58 -6.51 -1.63 0.46
N GLN A 59 -7.68 -1.90 -0.12
CA GLN A 59 -8.45 -3.10 0.19
C GLN A 59 -7.69 -4.37 -0.21
N TYR A 60 -7.00 -4.34 -1.33
CA TYR A 60 -6.18 -5.46 -1.77
C TYR A 60 -5.05 -5.74 -0.76
N LEU A 61 -4.35 -4.71 -0.32
CA LEU A 61 -3.26 -4.87 0.63
C LEU A 61 -3.77 -5.43 1.97
N LYS A 62 -4.95 -4.99 2.42
CA LYS A 62 -5.58 -5.57 3.61
C LYS A 62 -5.88 -7.06 3.43
N ALA A 63 -6.35 -7.45 2.25
CA ALA A 63 -6.70 -8.83 1.96
C ALA A 63 -5.50 -9.77 1.99
N LEU A 64 -4.30 -9.27 1.76
CA LEU A 64 -3.09 -10.07 1.81
C LEU A 64 -2.82 -10.64 3.20
N ARG A 65 -3.26 -9.94 4.24
CA ARG A 65 -3.12 -10.44 5.62
C ARG A 65 -3.81 -11.80 5.80
N SER A 66 -4.99 -11.97 5.23
CA SER A 66 -5.73 -13.24 5.33
C SER A 66 -5.07 -14.35 4.52
N ARG A 67 -4.18 -14.01 3.61
CA ARG A 67 -3.39 -14.98 2.83
C ARG A 67 -2.02 -15.26 3.44
N GLN A 68 -1.76 -14.72 4.62
CA GLN A 68 -0.50 -14.89 5.35
C GLN A 68 0.71 -14.35 4.59
N VAL A 69 0.50 -13.33 3.77
CA VAL A 69 1.59 -12.61 3.10
C VAL A 69 1.90 -11.37 3.92
N SER A 70 3.17 -11.22 4.31
CA SER A 70 3.63 -10.02 4.99
C SER A 70 3.85 -8.90 3.98
N VAL A 71 3.47 -7.68 4.34
CA VAL A 71 3.62 -6.52 3.46
C VAL A 71 4.45 -5.46 4.17
N LEU A 72 5.54 -5.04 3.55
CA LEU A 72 6.26 -3.84 3.94
C LEU A 72 5.81 -2.72 3.02
N LEU A 73 4.97 -1.84 3.55
CA LEU A 73 4.40 -0.74 2.79
C LEU A 73 5.19 0.53 3.03
N ILE A 74 5.70 1.13 1.97
CA ILE A 74 6.35 2.43 2.02
C ILE A 74 5.36 3.43 1.46
N GLU A 75 4.90 4.38 2.29
CA GLU A 75 3.82 5.28 1.91
C GLU A 75 3.97 6.62 2.62
N GLN A 76 3.74 7.71 1.91
CA GLN A 76 3.77 9.05 2.47
C GLN A 76 2.38 9.53 2.90
N LYS A 77 1.32 8.93 2.37
CA LYS A 77 -0.04 9.28 2.73
C LYS A 77 -0.42 8.60 4.04
N LEU A 78 -0.38 9.37 5.13
CA LEU A 78 -0.60 8.85 6.48
C LEU A 78 -1.94 8.13 6.65
N THR A 79 -3.00 8.69 6.10
CA THR A 79 -4.33 8.13 6.27
C THR A 79 -4.38 6.67 5.83
N ILE A 80 -3.85 6.39 4.65
CA ILE A 80 -3.83 5.04 4.09
C ILE A 80 -2.91 4.14 4.89
N ALA A 81 -1.69 4.61 5.15
CA ALA A 81 -0.68 3.82 5.87
C ALA A 81 -1.19 3.39 7.24
N LEU A 82 -1.79 4.31 8.00
CA LEU A 82 -2.30 4.01 9.34
C LEU A 82 -3.52 3.10 9.31
N ASP A 83 -4.34 3.23 8.27
CA ASP A 83 -5.59 2.49 8.18
C ASP A 83 -5.37 0.99 7.89
N ILE A 84 -4.34 0.65 7.15
CA ILE A 84 -4.11 -0.73 6.71
C ILE A 84 -2.94 -1.43 7.40
N SER A 85 -2.17 -0.73 8.22
CA SER A 85 -0.96 -1.27 8.82
C SER A 85 -1.21 -1.81 10.23
N ASP A 86 -0.43 -2.82 10.61
CA ASP A 86 -0.41 -3.36 11.98
C ASP A 86 0.66 -2.70 12.82
N ARG A 87 1.71 -2.21 12.17
CA ARG A 87 2.84 -1.59 12.82
C ARG A 87 3.39 -0.47 11.97
N VAL A 88 3.83 0.60 12.61
CA VAL A 88 4.35 1.78 11.94
C VAL A 88 5.81 2.00 12.33
N LEU A 89 6.63 2.23 11.32
CA LEU A 89 8.01 2.67 11.48
C LEU A 89 8.14 4.01 10.79
N VAL A 90 8.64 5.02 11.50
CA VAL A 90 8.93 6.33 10.90
C VAL A 90 10.42 6.45 10.71
N MET A 91 10.84 6.81 9.49
CA MET A 91 12.24 7.00 9.18
C MET A 91 12.55 8.46 8.95
N GLY A 92 13.70 8.89 9.44
CA GLY A 92 14.23 10.22 9.22
C GLY A 92 15.74 10.19 9.27
N HIS A 93 16.38 10.87 8.35
CA HIS A 93 17.85 10.95 8.27
C HIS A 93 18.54 9.58 8.29
N GLY A 94 17.92 8.60 7.60
CA GLY A 94 18.50 7.27 7.49
C GLY A 94 18.33 6.39 8.73
N GLN A 95 17.50 6.80 9.68
CA GLN A 95 17.28 6.06 10.92
C GLN A 95 15.79 5.88 11.19
N VAL A 96 15.46 4.83 11.96
CA VAL A 96 14.11 4.67 12.46
C VAL A 96 13.97 5.57 13.69
N VAL A 97 13.12 6.58 13.59
CA VAL A 97 12.91 7.57 14.67
C VAL A 97 11.69 7.25 15.52
N TYR A 98 10.83 6.34 15.07
CA TYR A 98 9.67 5.89 15.82
C TYR A 98 9.28 4.48 15.38
N SER A 99 8.78 3.67 16.33
CA SER A 99 8.24 2.33 16.05
C SER A 99 7.09 2.08 17.02
N GLY A 100 5.93 1.66 16.49
CA GLY A 100 4.77 1.38 17.33
C GLY A 100 3.55 0.99 16.52
N THR A 101 2.39 0.97 17.18
CA THR A 101 1.12 0.67 16.54
C THR A 101 0.56 1.93 15.86
N PRO A 102 -0.31 1.76 14.84
CA PRO A 102 -0.99 2.92 14.25
C PRO A 102 -1.78 3.73 15.25
N GLU A 103 -2.44 3.06 16.18
CA GLU A 103 -3.22 3.74 17.22
C GLU A 103 -2.35 4.63 18.10
N HIS A 104 -1.25 4.09 18.59
CA HIS A 104 -0.30 4.85 19.39
C HIS A 104 0.30 6.01 18.59
N PHE A 105 0.65 5.78 17.34
CA PHE A 105 1.22 6.79 16.48
C PHE A 105 0.27 7.98 16.26
N ARG A 106 -1.04 7.73 16.18
CA ARG A 106 -2.02 8.81 16.02
C ARG A 106 -1.99 9.82 17.16
N HIS A 107 -1.52 9.39 18.33
CA HIS A 107 -1.39 10.25 19.52
C HIS A 107 0.02 10.84 19.68
N GLU A 108 0.97 10.45 18.84
CA GLU A 108 2.35 10.97 18.87
C GLU A 108 2.47 12.25 18.05
N THR A 109 1.92 13.35 18.57
CA THR A 109 1.84 14.61 17.85
C THR A 109 3.21 15.16 17.51
N ASP A 110 4.19 15.07 18.41
CA ASP A 110 5.53 15.61 18.19
C ASP A 110 6.26 14.90 17.07
N ILE A 111 6.19 13.57 17.03
CA ILE A 111 6.81 12.79 15.97
C ILE A 111 6.18 13.09 14.61
N ARG A 112 4.85 13.18 14.59
CA ARG A 112 4.14 13.49 13.34
C ARG A 112 4.49 14.88 12.83
N ARG A 113 4.56 15.87 13.72
CA ARG A 113 4.88 17.24 13.36
C ARG A 113 6.30 17.38 12.88
N GLU A 114 7.25 16.74 13.56
CA GLU A 114 8.66 16.86 13.25
C GLU A 114 9.04 16.16 11.94
N TRP A 115 8.49 14.99 11.66
CA TRP A 115 8.97 14.14 10.57
C TRP A 115 8.03 14.02 9.39
N LEU A 116 6.73 14.21 9.57
CA LEU A 116 5.72 13.89 8.55
C LEU A 116 4.84 15.05 8.15
N GLU A 117 4.64 16.04 9.03
CA GLU A 117 3.82 17.20 8.74
C GLU A 117 4.72 18.40 8.53
N ILE A 118 4.60 19.00 7.35
CA ILE A 118 5.46 20.11 6.95
C ILE A 118 4.95 21.44 7.51
N SER A 119 3.68 21.52 7.85
CA SER A 119 3.09 22.75 8.33
C SER A 119 2.82 22.73 9.81
#